data_489027302ba3535c7e2f7932d93b571d
#
_entry.id   489027302ba3535c7e2f7932d93b571d
#
_cell.length_a   1.000
_cell.length_b   1.000
_cell.length_c   1.000
_cell.angle_alpha   90.00
_cell.angle_beta   90.00
_cell.angle_gamma   90.00
#
_symmetry.space_group_name_H-M   'P 1'
#
loop_
_entity.id
_entity.type
_entity.pdbx_description
1 polymer ?
#
loop_
_entity_poly.entity_id
_entity_poly.type
_entity_poly.pdbx_seq_one_letter_code
_entity_poly.pdbx_strand_id
1 'polypeptide(L)'
;MNHLVLLAAGASRRFGGNKLLVPFHGKPLFAWGLSALNEVCRARGDCTLTVVSRYPEIREATQALGAQAVDSPDSEKGQSYSIRAGLQALGRVEEGDFFLFLPADQPWITPDTISRLLDAAGPDTWTATAAFGERVGTPTLFSARLLPDLLALEGDRGGRKLMGRPGQPCLVVQAGSQRELDDVDYPEQLQ
;
A
#
# COMPACT_ATOMS: atom_id res chain seq x y z
N MET A 1 4.55 14.54 -7.26
CA MET A 1 3.99 14.18 -5.93
C MET A 1 3.95 12.66 -5.79
N ASN A 2 4.20 12.11 -4.60
CA ASN A 2 4.07 10.68 -4.30
C ASN A 2 2.83 10.46 -3.41
N HIS A 3 1.87 9.68 -3.87
CA HIS A 3 0.65 9.34 -3.14
C HIS A 3 0.81 7.96 -2.49
N LEU A 4 1.02 7.92 -1.18
CA LEU A 4 1.14 6.68 -0.41
C LEU A 4 -0.24 6.22 0.02
N VAL A 5 -0.60 5.00 -0.35
CA VAL A 5 -1.93 4.42 -0.09
C VAL A 5 -1.78 3.14 0.71
N LEU A 6 -2.24 3.17 1.98
CA LEU A 6 -2.34 1.98 2.82
C LEU A 6 -3.68 1.27 2.54
N LEU A 7 -3.62 0.04 2.08
CA LEU A 7 -4.80 -0.78 1.80
C LEU A 7 -5.16 -1.59 3.06
N ALA A 8 -6.11 -1.08 3.84
CA ALA A 8 -6.49 -1.60 5.16
C ALA A 8 -7.97 -2.06 5.20
N ALA A 9 -8.48 -2.63 4.11
CA ALA A 9 -9.88 -3.01 3.97
C ALA A 9 -10.11 -4.52 3.76
N GLY A 10 -9.06 -5.33 3.87
CA GLY A 10 -9.12 -6.79 3.67
C GLY A 10 -10.09 -7.50 4.63
N ALA A 11 -10.85 -8.47 4.12
CA ALA A 11 -11.89 -9.17 4.88
C ALA A 11 -11.37 -10.20 5.88
N SER A 12 -10.08 -10.48 5.92
CA SER A 12 -9.41 -11.42 6.87
C SER A 12 -10.12 -12.78 7.02
N ARG A 13 -10.68 -13.32 5.93
CA ARG A 13 -11.58 -14.51 5.96
C ARG A 13 -10.96 -15.73 6.64
N ARG A 14 -9.64 -15.92 6.52
CA ARG A 14 -8.90 -17.05 7.13
C ARG A 14 -8.61 -16.83 8.62
N PHE A 15 -8.69 -15.60 9.08
CA PHE A 15 -8.31 -15.22 10.43
C PHE A 15 -9.47 -15.33 11.45
N GLY A 16 -10.70 -15.53 10.97
CA GLY A 16 -11.89 -15.61 11.82
C GLY A 16 -12.35 -14.28 12.44
N GLY A 17 -11.76 -13.16 12.03
CA GLY A 17 -12.05 -11.81 12.51
C GLY A 17 -11.22 -10.77 11.79
N ASN A 18 -11.30 -9.51 12.21
CA ASN A 18 -10.47 -8.46 11.61
C ASN A 18 -9.03 -8.53 12.12
N LYS A 19 -8.12 -9.20 11.37
CA LYS A 19 -6.71 -9.34 11.72
C LYS A 19 -6.00 -8.00 11.91
N LEU A 20 -6.44 -6.95 11.19
CA LEU A 20 -5.77 -5.65 11.22
C LEU A 20 -5.88 -4.92 12.56
N LEU A 21 -6.94 -5.23 13.35
CA LEU A 21 -7.15 -4.66 14.68
C LEU A 21 -6.52 -5.50 15.80
N VAL A 22 -6.02 -6.71 15.49
CA VAL A 22 -5.41 -7.57 16.52
C VAL A 22 -4.09 -6.96 16.99
N PRO A 23 -3.81 -6.96 18.30
CA PRO A 23 -2.53 -6.52 18.84
C PRO A 23 -1.37 -7.36 18.30
N PHE A 24 -0.35 -6.69 17.79
CA PHE A 24 0.89 -7.26 17.32
C PHE A 24 2.05 -6.43 17.86
N HIS A 25 2.90 -7.00 18.72
CA HIS A 25 4.00 -6.30 19.39
C HIS A 25 3.61 -4.92 19.96
N GLY A 26 2.50 -4.88 20.71
CA GLY A 26 2.08 -3.71 21.48
C GLY A 26 1.20 -2.68 20.78
N LYS A 27 0.91 -2.84 19.48
CA LYS A 27 -0.05 -2.00 18.74
C LYS A 27 -0.83 -2.83 17.71
N PRO A 28 -2.00 -2.36 17.22
CA PRO A 28 -2.76 -3.06 16.18
C PRO A 28 -1.90 -3.33 14.92
N LEU A 29 -2.15 -4.47 14.26
CA LEU A 29 -1.35 -4.90 13.10
C LEU A 29 -1.24 -3.82 12.01
N PHE A 30 -2.35 -3.15 11.65
CA PHE A 30 -2.35 -2.09 10.62
C PHE A 30 -1.45 -0.91 10.98
N ALA A 31 -1.28 -0.65 12.28
CA ALA A 31 -0.55 0.53 12.76
C ALA A 31 0.95 0.49 12.45
N TRP A 32 1.51 -0.66 12.13
CA TRP A 32 2.91 -0.80 11.73
C TRP A 32 3.14 -0.19 10.34
N GLY A 33 2.40 -0.63 9.34
CA GLY A 33 2.48 -0.06 7.99
C GLY A 33 2.09 1.42 7.97
N LEU A 34 1.04 1.81 8.73
CA LEU A 34 0.63 3.20 8.86
C LEU A 34 1.76 4.07 9.45
N SER A 35 2.44 3.60 10.50
CA SER A 35 3.55 4.33 11.10
C SER A 35 4.71 4.50 10.12
N ALA A 36 5.08 3.44 9.39
CA ALA A 36 6.18 3.50 8.42
C ALA A 36 5.88 4.50 7.27
N LEU A 37 4.67 4.46 6.70
CA LEU A 37 4.26 5.43 5.67
C LEU A 37 4.20 6.86 6.19
N ASN A 38 3.67 7.07 7.40
CA ASN A 38 3.59 8.39 8.01
C ASN A 38 4.98 8.99 8.29
N GLU A 39 5.93 8.16 8.73
CA GLU A 39 7.32 8.57 8.93
C GLU A 39 7.94 9.07 7.63
N VAL A 40 7.79 8.31 6.54
CA VAL A 40 8.28 8.69 5.21
C VAL A 40 7.62 9.98 4.72
N CYS A 41 6.28 10.11 4.85
CA CYS A 41 5.58 11.33 4.46
C CYS A 41 6.09 12.56 5.20
N ARG A 42 6.33 12.43 6.50
CA ARG A 42 6.83 13.56 7.32
C ARG A 42 8.27 13.94 7.00
N ALA A 43 9.09 12.97 6.60
CA ALA A 43 10.49 13.22 6.25
C ALA A 43 10.67 13.84 4.87
N ARG A 44 9.78 13.53 3.91
CA ARG A 44 9.98 13.88 2.49
C ARG A 44 9.27 15.16 2.05
N GLY A 45 8.20 15.56 2.52
CA GLY A 45 7.49 16.77 2.07
C GLY A 45 6.90 16.73 0.63
N ASP A 46 7.21 15.70 -0.16
CA ASP A 46 6.68 15.45 -1.51
C ASP A 46 5.67 14.29 -1.53
N CYS A 47 5.13 13.93 -0.37
CA CYS A 47 4.23 12.80 -0.20
C CYS A 47 2.88 13.21 0.39
N THR A 48 1.83 12.46 0.02
CA THR A 48 0.54 12.44 0.72
C THR A 48 0.28 11.04 1.26
N LEU A 49 -0.47 10.92 2.35
CA LEU A 49 -0.85 9.64 2.95
C LEU A 49 -2.36 9.49 2.95
N THR A 50 -2.83 8.43 2.32
CA THR A 50 -4.23 8.01 2.28
C THR A 50 -4.35 6.59 2.82
N VAL A 51 -5.32 6.37 3.72
CA VAL A 51 -5.65 5.02 4.22
C VAL A 51 -7.04 4.64 3.77
N VAL A 52 -7.14 3.51 3.09
CA VAL A 52 -8.41 2.97 2.60
C VAL A 52 -8.85 1.86 3.51
N SER A 53 -9.97 2.04 4.22
CA SER A 53 -10.48 1.03 5.15
C SER A 53 -11.99 1.08 5.27
N ARG A 54 -12.62 -0.10 5.33
CA ARG A 54 -14.04 -0.27 5.71
C ARG A 54 -14.26 -0.18 7.23
N TYR A 55 -13.19 -0.23 8.03
CA TYR A 55 -13.25 -0.29 9.49
C TYR A 55 -13.14 1.11 10.09
N PRO A 56 -14.16 1.57 10.85
CA PRO A 56 -14.17 2.89 11.46
C PRO A 56 -12.94 3.16 12.33
N GLU A 57 -12.52 2.18 13.13
CA GLU A 57 -11.41 2.31 14.08
C GLU A 57 -10.09 2.65 13.36
N ILE A 58 -9.88 2.07 12.17
CA ILE A 58 -8.69 2.35 11.34
C ILE A 58 -8.78 3.76 10.76
N ARG A 59 -9.98 4.18 10.31
CA ARG A 59 -10.18 5.53 9.77
C ARG A 59 -10.00 6.60 10.85
N GLU A 60 -10.52 6.39 12.04
CA GLU A 60 -10.35 7.28 13.20
C GLU A 60 -8.86 7.44 13.58
N ALA A 61 -8.13 6.33 13.69
CA ALA A 61 -6.70 6.35 13.95
C ALA A 61 -5.91 7.09 12.85
N THR A 62 -6.32 6.96 11.59
CA THR A 62 -5.74 7.67 10.45
C THR A 62 -5.97 9.18 10.56
N GLN A 63 -7.19 9.61 10.85
CA GLN A 63 -7.57 11.00 11.00
C GLN A 63 -6.84 11.68 12.17
N ALA A 64 -6.64 10.93 13.26
CA ALA A 64 -5.86 11.42 14.43
C ALA A 64 -4.40 11.74 14.07
N LEU A 65 -3.84 11.15 13.03
CA LEU A 65 -2.51 11.46 12.50
C LEU A 65 -2.51 12.62 11.48
N GLY A 66 -3.68 13.16 11.13
CA GLY A 66 -3.84 14.19 10.10
C GLY A 66 -3.76 13.64 8.66
N ALA A 67 -3.80 12.31 8.47
CA ALA A 67 -3.80 11.66 7.17
C ALA A 67 -5.23 11.50 6.62
N GLN A 68 -5.35 11.33 5.30
CA GLN A 68 -6.63 11.13 4.64
C GLN A 68 -7.15 9.72 4.91
N ALA A 69 -8.38 9.62 5.42
CA ALA A 69 -9.09 8.35 5.62
C ALA A 69 -10.22 8.21 4.61
N VAL A 70 -10.27 7.06 3.92
CA VAL A 70 -11.24 6.78 2.85
C VAL A 70 -12.03 5.53 3.22
N ASP A 71 -13.35 5.63 3.15
CA ASP A 71 -14.22 4.47 3.32
C ASP A 71 -14.26 3.63 2.04
N SER A 72 -14.23 2.31 2.20
CA SER A 72 -14.33 1.36 1.09
C SER A 72 -15.32 0.23 1.43
N PRO A 73 -16.62 0.51 1.44
CA PRO A 73 -17.64 -0.46 1.79
C PRO A 73 -17.65 -1.66 0.85
N ASP A 74 -17.30 -1.45 -0.42
CA ASP A 74 -17.26 -2.49 -1.45
C ASP A 74 -15.96 -3.33 -1.46
N SER A 75 -15.06 -3.12 -0.52
CA SER A 75 -13.77 -3.84 -0.45
C SER A 75 -13.91 -5.37 -0.36
N GLU A 76 -15.06 -5.89 0.10
CA GLU A 76 -15.37 -7.31 0.11
C GLU A 76 -15.43 -7.94 -1.29
N LYS A 77 -15.71 -7.12 -2.31
CA LYS A 77 -15.79 -7.53 -3.72
C LYS A 77 -14.41 -7.72 -4.36
N GLY A 78 -13.33 -7.33 -3.63
CA GLY A 78 -11.94 -7.54 -4.03
C GLY A 78 -11.04 -6.32 -3.87
N GLN A 79 -9.74 -6.55 -3.99
CA GLN A 79 -8.71 -5.52 -3.77
C GLN A 79 -8.84 -4.31 -4.71
N SER A 80 -9.31 -4.52 -5.95
CA SER A 80 -9.51 -3.45 -6.92
C SER A 80 -10.44 -2.34 -6.42
N TYR A 81 -11.44 -2.68 -5.60
CA TYR A 81 -12.36 -1.71 -5.01
C TYR A 81 -11.68 -0.78 -4.03
N SER A 82 -10.76 -1.30 -3.22
CA SER A 82 -9.95 -0.49 -2.30
C SER A 82 -8.96 0.41 -3.05
N ILE A 83 -8.31 -0.11 -4.10
CA ILE A 83 -7.41 0.67 -4.96
C ILE A 83 -8.18 1.83 -5.59
N ARG A 84 -9.35 1.57 -6.21
CA ARG A 84 -10.18 2.61 -6.82
C ARG A 84 -10.64 3.66 -5.81
N ALA A 85 -11.14 3.23 -4.64
CA ALA A 85 -11.57 4.14 -3.60
C ALA A 85 -10.45 5.10 -3.17
N GLY A 86 -9.23 4.56 -2.97
CA GLY A 86 -8.06 5.37 -2.66
C GLY A 86 -7.72 6.37 -3.75
N LEU A 87 -7.65 5.91 -5.01
CA LEU A 87 -7.31 6.77 -6.16
C LEU A 87 -8.36 7.85 -6.43
N GLN A 88 -9.65 7.52 -6.30
CA GLN A 88 -10.75 8.48 -6.50
C GLN A 88 -10.81 9.56 -5.40
N ALA A 89 -10.28 9.27 -4.23
CA ALA A 89 -10.22 10.22 -3.13
C ALA A 89 -9.03 11.17 -3.23
N LEU A 90 -8.04 10.88 -4.08
CA LEU A 90 -6.95 11.80 -4.36
C LEU A 90 -7.50 13.04 -5.06
N GLY A 91 -6.93 14.20 -4.77
CA GLY A 91 -7.24 15.44 -5.47
C GLY A 91 -6.74 15.43 -6.91
N ARG A 92 -6.24 16.57 -7.37
CA ARG A 92 -5.62 16.64 -8.68
C ARG A 92 -4.37 15.78 -8.73
N VAL A 93 -4.31 14.91 -9.74
CA VAL A 93 -3.17 14.03 -10.03
C VAL A 93 -2.51 14.55 -11.31
N GLU A 94 -1.20 14.73 -11.28
CA GLU A 94 -0.40 15.16 -12.43
C GLU A 94 0.30 13.93 -13.08
N GLU A 95 0.67 14.05 -14.35
CA GLU A 95 1.30 12.94 -15.09
C GLU A 95 2.62 12.46 -14.47
N GLY A 96 3.35 13.36 -13.80
CA GLY A 96 4.61 13.06 -13.10
C GLY A 96 4.41 12.50 -11.68
N ASP A 97 3.18 12.28 -11.22
CA ASP A 97 2.91 11.72 -9.90
C ASP A 97 3.07 10.20 -9.88
N PHE A 98 3.17 9.66 -8.67
CA PHE A 98 3.27 8.22 -8.44
C PHE A 98 2.34 7.77 -7.31
N PHE A 99 1.86 6.53 -7.40
CA PHE A 99 1.05 5.85 -6.39
C PHE A 99 1.83 4.71 -5.78
N LEU A 100 2.09 4.73 -4.49
CA LEU A 100 2.66 3.61 -3.75
C LEU A 100 1.53 2.90 -2.98
N PHE A 101 1.33 1.61 -3.23
CA PHE A 101 0.38 0.78 -2.51
C PHE A 101 1.09 -0.14 -1.54
N LEU A 102 0.67 -0.10 -0.27
CA LEU A 102 1.11 -1.00 0.79
C LEU A 102 -0.10 -1.71 1.41
N PRO A 103 -0.15 -3.05 1.45
CA PRO A 103 -1.10 -3.80 2.28
C PRO A 103 -0.83 -3.56 3.77
N ALA A 104 -1.91 -3.44 4.56
CA ALA A 104 -1.79 -3.11 5.99
C ALA A 104 -1.41 -4.30 6.88
N ASP A 105 -1.31 -5.49 6.32
CA ASP A 105 -0.93 -6.74 7.00
C ASP A 105 0.55 -7.08 6.88
N GLN A 106 1.38 -6.13 6.42
CA GLN A 106 2.85 -6.23 6.35
C GLN A 106 3.52 -5.38 7.46
N PRO A 107 3.61 -5.90 8.68
CA PRO A 107 4.07 -5.09 9.82
C PRO A 107 5.58 -4.85 9.85
N TRP A 108 6.37 -5.60 9.09
CA TRP A 108 7.83 -5.52 9.13
C TRP A 108 8.43 -4.58 8.09
N ILE A 109 7.60 -4.00 7.22
CA ILE A 109 8.07 -3.03 6.22
C ILE A 109 8.76 -1.84 6.89
N THR A 110 9.88 -1.43 6.36
CA THR A 110 10.67 -0.33 6.92
C THR A 110 10.50 0.97 6.13
N PRO A 111 10.61 2.13 6.77
CA PRO A 111 10.64 3.43 6.09
C PRO A 111 11.75 3.52 5.03
N ASP A 112 12.89 2.85 5.25
CA ASP A 112 14.01 2.81 4.31
C ASP A 112 13.63 2.13 2.97
N THR A 113 13.00 0.96 3.03
CA THR A 113 12.54 0.26 1.82
C THR A 113 11.48 1.08 1.06
N ILE A 114 10.55 1.73 1.78
CA ILE A 114 9.56 2.63 1.17
C ILE A 114 10.27 3.80 0.49
N SER A 115 11.20 4.45 1.16
CA SER A 115 11.94 5.61 0.62
C SER A 115 12.71 5.25 -0.64
N ARG A 116 13.40 4.10 -0.65
CA ARG A 116 14.12 3.60 -1.85
C ARG A 116 13.19 3.32 -3.03
N LEU A 117 11.97 2.85 -2.79
CA LEU A 117 10.96 2.70 -3.85
C LEU A 117 10.55 4.06 -4.42
N LEU A 118 10.35 5.07 -3.56
CA LEU A 118 10.02 6.41 -4.00
C LEU A 118 11.18 7.08 -4.74
N ASP A 119 12.43 6.80 -4.35
CA ASP A 119 13.62 7.30 -5.04
C ASP A 119 13.83 6.66 -6.42
N ALA A 120 13.22 5.50 -6.66
CA ALA A 120 13.16 4.89 -8.00
C ALA A 120 12.15 5.57 -8.93
N ALA A 121 11.29 6.48 -8.40
CA ALA A 121 10.34 7.24 -9.21
C ALA A 121 11.05 8.25 -10.10
N GLY A 122 10.86 8.14 -11.41
CA GLY A 122 11.48 9.01 -12.40
C GLY A 122 10.70 9.02 -13.70
N PRO A 123 11.09 9.89 -14.66
CA PRO A 123 10.35 10.08 -15.93
C PRO A 123 10.12 8.78 -16.72
N ASP A 124 11.07 7.85 -16.65
CA ASP A 124 11.02 6.57 -17.38
C ASP A 124 10.42 5.43 -16.54
N THR A 125 10.09 5.68 -15.27
CA THR A 125 9.51 4.66 -14.39
C THR A 125 8.03 4.49 -14.67
N TRP A 126 7.63 3.27 -15.04
CA TRP A 126 6.22 2.87 -15.13
C TRP A 126 5.74 2.23 -13.84
N THR A 127 6.51 1.27 -13.35
CA THR A 127 6.22 0.55 -12.11
C THR A 127 7.50 0.22 -11.38
N ALA A 128 7.43 0.10 -10.04
CA ALA A 128 8.50 -0.48 -9.24
C ALA A 128 7.91 -1.37 -8.14
N THR A 129 8.70 -2.30 -7.62
CA THR A 129 8.26 -3.24 -6.59
C THR A 129 9.38 -3.55 -5.61
N ALA A 130 9.02 -3.80 -4.35
CA ALA A 130 9.96 -4.34 -3.38
C ALA A 130 10.25 -5.82 -3.66
N ALA A 131 11.48 -6.25 -3.45
CA ALA A 131 11.89 -7.65 -3.57
C ALA A 131 13.00 -7.97 -2.56
N PHE A 132 13.19 -9.26 -2.27
CA PHE A 132 14.36 -9.76 -1.56
C PHE A 132 14.87 -11.01 -2.28
N GLY A 133 16.07 -10.94 -2.85
CA GLY A 133 16.54 -11.92 -3.80
C GLY A 133 15.60 -12.01 -5.01
N GLU A 134 15.10 -13.20 -5.31
CA GLU A 134 14.15 -13.44 -6.42
C GLU A 134 12.67 -13.27 -6.00
N ARG A 135 12.39 -13.17 -4.70
CA ARG A 135 11.03 -12.98 -4.20
C ARG A 135 10.59 -11.55 -4.39
N VAL A 136 9.60 -11.35 -5.27
CA VAL A 136 8.96 -10.07 -5.54
C VAL A 136 7.70 -9.93 -4.66
N GLY A 137 7.48 -8.75 -4.08
CA GLY A 137 6.38 -8.50 -3.14
C GLY A 137 5.77 -7.11 -3.25
N THR A 138 5.35 -6.60 -2.13
CA THR A 138 4.84 -5.24 -1.89
C THR A 138 5.77 -4.54 -0.88
N PRO A 139 5.83 -3.20 -0.84
CA PRO A 139 5.03 -2.22 -1.59
C PRO A 139 5.28 -2.23 -3.10
N THR A 140 4.29 -1.70 -3.83
CA THR A 140 4.39 -1.49 -5.28
C THR A 140 4.15 -0.02 -5.63
N LEU A 141 4.92 0.49 -6.58
CA LEU A 141 4.86 1.86 -7.07
C LEU A 141 4.35 1.88 -8.53
N PHE A 142 3.47 2.80 -8.84
CA PHE A 142 2.89 2.98 -10.18
C PHE A 142 2.97 4.44 -10.59
N SER A 143 3.40 4.72 -11.81
CA SER A 143 3.28 6.05 -12.43
C SER A 143 1.82 6.43 -12.61
N ALA A 144 1.49 7.71 -12.45
CA ALA A 144 0.15 8.25 -12.71
C ALA A 144 -0.32 8.03 -14.16
N ARG A 145 0.59 7.78 -15.10
CA ARG A 145 0.25 7.36 -16.47
C ARG A 145 -0.60 6.07 -16.51
N LEU A 146 -0.51 5.23 -15.47
CA LEU A 146 -1.31 4.01 -15.32
C LEU A 146 -2.62 4.23 -14.55
N LEU A 147 -2.98 5.48 -14.20
CA LEU A 147 -4.22 5.77 -13.48
C LEU A 147 -5.48 5.19 -14.16
N PRO A 148 -5.66 5.31 -15.50
CA PRO A 148 -6.82 4.70 -16.17
C PRO A 148 -6.85 3.18 -16.04
N ASP A 149 -5.72 2.51 -16.15
CA ASP A 149 -5.60 1.05 -15.99
C ASP A 149 -5.89 0.62 -14.55
N LEU A 150 -5.38 1.36 -13.56
CA LEU A 150 -5.63 1.10 -12.13
C LEU A 150 -7.11 1.27 -11.78
N LEU A 151 -7.77 2.26 -12.34
CA LEU A 151 -9.22 2.49 -12.18
C LEU A 151 -10.07 1.44 -12.90
N ALA A 152 -9.55 0.79 -13.94
CA ALA A 152 -10.19 -0.29 -14.69
C ALA A 152 -9.99 -1.68 -14.07
N LEU A 153 -9.24 -1.80 -12.96
CA LEU A 153 -9.07 -3.09 -12.26
C LEU A 153 -10.41 -3.60 -11.72
N GLU A 154 -10.61 -4.92 -11.78
CA GLU A 154 -11.83 -5.59 -11.35
C GLU A 154 -11.55 -6.76 -10.41
N GLY A 155 -12.49 -7.00 -9.47
CA GLY A 155 -12.48 -8.13 -8.54
C GLY A 155 -11.25 -8.14 -7.63
N ASP A 156 -10.75 -9.33 -7.36
CA ASP A 156 -9.62 -9.55 -6.43
C ASP A 156 -8.25 -9.35 -7.12
N ARG A 157 -8.22 -8.47 -8.12
CA ARG A 157 -7.01 -8.17 -8.89
C ARG A 157 -6.38 -6.90 -8.37
N GLY A 158 -5.19 -7.06 -7.78
CA GLY A 158 -4.32 -5.93 -7.48
C GLY A 158 -3.59 -5.40 -8.71
N GLY A 159 -2.84 -4.32 -8.55
CA GLY A 159 -2.06 -3.68 -9.63
C GLY A 159 -0.97 -4.56 -10.26
N ARG A 160 -0.67 -5.73 -9.69
CA ARG A 160 0.41 -6.63 -10.15
C ARG A 160 0.34 -6.98 -11.64
N LYS A 161 -0.87 -7.07 -12.22
CA LYS A 161 -1.06 -7.33 -13.66
C LYS A 161 -0.58 -6.21 -14.58
N LEU A 162 -0.42 -5.01 -14.04
CA LEU A 162 0.05 -3.84 -14.78
C LEU A 162 1.58 -3.76 -14.82
N MET A 163 2.26 -4.58 -14.03
CA MET A 163 3.72 -4.54 -13.87
C MET A 163 4.41 -5.33 -14.95
N GLY A 164 5.52 -4.80 -15.49
CA GLY A 164 6.35 -5.49 -16.47
C GLY A 164 5.67 -5.76 -17.82
N ARG A 165 4.73 -4.93 -18.24
CA ARG A 165 4.11 -5.00 -19.57
C ARG A 165 5.15 -4.68 -20.66
N PRO A 166 4.99 -5.18 -21.89
CA PRO A 166 5.86 -4.83 -23.01
C PRO A 166 6.01 -3.31 -23.15
N GLY A 167 7.25 -2.82 -23.18
CA GLY A 167 7.56 -1.39 -23.24
C GLY A 167 7.36 -0.61 -21.92
N GLN A 168 6.96 -1.28 -20.84
CA GLN A 168 6.71 -0.69 -19.51
C GLN A 168 7.45 -1.52 -18.44
N PRO A 169 8.77 -1.39 -18.30
CA PRO A 169 9.55 -2.19 -17.37
C PRO A 169 9.13 -1.93 -15.93
N CYS A 170 9.24 -2.98 -15.09
CA CYS A 170 9.11 -2.88 -13.66
C CYS A 170 10.48 -2.84 -13.01
N LEU A 171 10.80 -1.78 -12.29
CA LEU A 171 12.01 -1.69 -11.50
C LEU A 171 11.88 -2.56 -10.24
N VAL A 172 12.97 -3.20 -9.85
CA VAL A 172 13.03 -4.04 -8.65
C VAL A 172 13.94 -3.37 -7.63
N VAL A 173 13.37 -3.04 -6.47
CA VAL A 173 14.09 -2.42 -5.35
C VAL A 173 14.25 -3.46 -4.24
N GLN A 174 15.49 -3.78 -3.87
CA GLN A 174 15.76 -4.78 -2.84
C GLN A 174 15.37 -4.25 -1.45
N ALA A 175 14.54 -4.98 -0.72
CA ALA A 175 14.22 -4.74 0.69
C ALA A 175 15.44 -5.05 1.59
N GLY A 176 15.47 -4.50 2.79
CA GLY A 176 16.54 -4.75 3.75
C GLY A 176 16.54 -6.18 4.28
N SER A 177 15.37 -6.84 4.30
CA SER A 177 15.22 -8.23 4.71
C SER A 177 14.04 -8.90 3.99
N GLN A 178 14.08 -10.25 3.93
CA GLN A 178 12.95 -11.03 3.41
C GLN A 178 11.68 -10.79 4.22
N ARG A 179 11.80 -10.57 5.52
CA ARG A 179 10.68 -10.39 6.44
C ARG A 179 9.83 -9.16 6.12
N GLU A 180 10.40 -8.14 5.52
CA GLU A 180 9.67 -6.95 5.09
C GLU A 180 8.57 -7.25 4.05
N LEU A 181 8.69 -8.37 3.35
CA LEU A 181 7.73 -8.81 2.33
C LEU A 181 6.72 -9.83 2.89
N ASP A 182 6.74 -10.14 4.18
CA ASP A 182 5.86 -11.14 4.78
C ASP A 182 4.55 -10.49 5.25
N ASP A 183 3.44 -11.15 4.88
CA ASP A 183 2.10 -10.83 5.35
C ASP A 183 1.77 -11.65 6.60
N VAL A 184 0.99 -11.10 7.51
CA VAL A 184 0.38 -11.86 8.61
C VAL A 184 -0.96 -12.40 8.14
N ASP A 185 -1.03 -13.71 7.87
CA ASP A 185 -2.22 -14.38 7.34
C ASP A 185 -2.91 -15.29 8.36
N TYR A 186 -2.20 -15.73 9.37
CA TYR A 186 -2.68 -16.69 10.37
C TYR A 186 -2.42 -16.21 11.80
N PRO A 187 -3.30 -16.55 12.77
CA PRO A 187 -3.15 -16.15 14.17
C PRO A 187 -1.80 -16.55 14.80
N GLU A 188 -1.24 -17.69 14.38
CA GLU A 188 0.03 -18.22 14.90
C GLU A 188 1.23 -17.32 14.57
N GLN A 189 1.12 -16.48 13.54
CA GLN A 189 2.16 -15.52 13.14
C GLN A 189 2.19 -14.27 14.04
N LEU A 190 1.21 -14.12 14.94
CA LEU A 190 1.13 -13.00 15.89
C LEU A 190 1.92 -13.24 17.20
N GLN A 191 2.55 -14.42 17.35
CA GLN A 191 3.33 -14.81 18.55
C GLN A 191 4.76 -14.29 18.50
#